data_957c82e72b631683b9f2074e64863b14
#
_entry.id   957c82e72b631683b9f2074e64863b14
#
_cell.length_a   1.000
_cell.length_b   1.000
_cell.length_c   1.000
_cell.angle_alpha   90.00
_cell.angle_beta   90.00
_cell.angle_gamma   90.00
#
_symmetry.space_group_name_H-M   'P 1'
#
loop_
_entity.id
_entity.type
_entity.pdbx_description
1 polymer ?
#
loop_
_entity_poly.entity_id
_entity_poly.type
_entity_poly.pdbx_seq_one_letter_code
_entity_poly.pdbx_strand_id
1 'polypeptide(L)'
;NPTITNHSWGYSYGSNTEDLSDLTSVRYRGTTTSLSGTDAQKKTVLEDNGVPVPGSTFLFKVPARQSSVDADIQDAINDGVIVISSAGNSFWNCDTSSGNDYDNYVIGEYIYYHSRGSTPGSADNVICVGSIGSKVDEYKSTFSNWGERVDIWAPGSDIISAVYDSSSATSEGGYTPLVQDSRSSSYYLASISGTSMASPQICGIIACLAEQEPNL
;
A
#
# COMPACT_ATOMS: atom_id res chain seq x y z
N ASN A 1 23.96 -17.14 1.70
CA ASN A 1 22.49 -17.02 1.58
C ASN A 1 22.11 -15.56 1.80
N PRO A 2 21.32 -14.96 0.91
CA PRO A 2 20.89 -13.57 1.09
C PRO A 2 20.01 -13.41 2.33
N THR A 3 20.08 -12.24 2.94
CA THR A 3 19.10 -11.83 3.96
C THR A 3 17.86 -11.30 3.24
N ILE A 4 16.67 -11.75 3.64
CA ILE A 4 15.40 -11.34 3.06
C ILE A 4 14.57 -10.67 4.15
N THR A 5 14.05 -9.49 3.88
CA THR A 5 13.21 -8.74 4.83
C THR A 5 11.82 -8.47 4.27
N ASN A 6 10.81 -8.54 5.15
CA ASN A 6 9.43 -8.21 4.82
C ASN A 6 8.97 -6.95 5.56
N HIS A 7 8.42 -5.99 4.82
CA HIS A 7 7.92 -4.73 5.32
C HIS A 7 6.43 -4.58 5.00
N SER A 8 5.57 -4.95 5.96
CA SER A 8 4.11 -4.84 5.84
C SER A 8 3.58 -3.53 6.45
N TRP A 9 4.26 -2.43 6.19
CA TRP A 9 3.93 -1.09 6.67
C TRP A 9 4.31 -0.03 5.62
N GLY A 10 3.88 1.22 5.84
CA GLY A 10 4.24 2.32 4.96
C GLY A 10 3.89 3.66 5.58
N TYR A 11 4.51 4.72 5.07
CA TYR A 11 4.20 6.09 5.45
C TYR A 11 3.02 6.64 4.65
N SER A 12 2.23 7.47 5.29
CA SER A 12 1.23 8.33 4.66
C SER A 12 1.36 9.74 5.22
N TYR A 13 1.00 10.74 4.44
CA TYR A 13 0.74 12.07 4.99
C TYR A 13 -0.41 11.90 5.99
N GLY A 14 -0.13 12.06 7.25
CA GLY A 14 -0.96 11.97 8.43
C GLY A 14 -2.39 11.42 8.33
N SER A 15 -3.05 11.35 9.45
CA SER A 15 -4.50 11.13 9.53
C SER A 15 -5.29 12.42 9.25
N ASN A 16 -4.68 13.42 8.62
CA ASN A 16 -5.30 14.70 8.36
C ASN A 16 -6.38 14.52 7.31
N THR A 17 -7.59 14.73 7.78
CA THR A 17 -8.72 15.01 6.92
C THR A 17 -8.54 16.43 6.40
N GLU A 18 -8.23 16.59 5.12
CA GLU A 18 -8.48 17.87 4.49
C GLU A 18 -9.91 17.87 3.95
N ASP A 19 -10.68 18.87 4.25
CA ASP A 19 -11.97 19.07 3.64
C ASP A 19 -11.78 19.39 2.15
N LEU A 20 -12.70 18.94 1.31
CA LEU A 20 -12.68 19.31 -0.12
C LEU A 20 -12.67 20.83 -0.31
N SER A 21 -13.23 21.58 0.66
CA SER A 21 -13.22 23.05 0.69
C SER A 21 -11.81 23.63 0.69
N ASP A 22 -10.85 22.97 1.32
CA ASP A 22 -9.48 23.44 1.49
C ASP A 22 -8.59 23.17 0.28
N LEU A 23 -9.03 22.26 -0.59
CA LEU A 23 -8.30 21.94 -1.81
C LEU A 23 -8.48 23.04 -2.86
N THR A 24 -7.36 23.46 -3.44
CA THR A 24 -7.30 24.60 -4.37
C THR A 24 -7.00 24.21 -5.82
N SER A 25 -6.23 23.16 -6.04
CA SER A 25 -5.92 22.66 -7.37
C SER A 25 -5.45 21.21 -7.37
N VAL A 26 -5.54 20.59 -8.54
CA VAL A 26 -4.99 19.28 -8.86
C VAL A 26 -4.07 19.38 -10.06
N ARG A 27 -2.92 18.72 -10.02
CA ARG A 27 -2.05 18.52 -11.17
C ARG A 27 -2.08 17.07 -11.61
N TYR A 28 -2.38 16.86 -12.87
CA TYR A 28 -2.40 15.56 -13.50
C TYR A 28 -1.63 15.61 -14.82
N ARG A 29 -0.60 14.77 -14.95
CA ARG A 29 0.24 14.66 -16.17
C ARG A 29 0.70 16.02 -16.71
N GLY A 30 1.19 16.85 -15.81
CA GLY A 30 1.73 18.17 -16.17
C GLY A 30 0.68 19.29 -16.28
N THR A 31 -0.61 18.99 -16.35
CA THR A 31 -1.68 19.98 -16.41
C THR A 31 -2.22 20.27 -15.02
N THR A 32 -2.30 21.55 -14.65
CA THR A 32 -2.89 21.98 -13.37
C THR A 32 -4.29 22.53 -13.60
N THR A 33 -5.26 21.97 -12.87
CA THR A 33 -6.67 22.37 -12.89
C THR A 33 -7.06 22.96 -11.54
N SER A 34 -7.67 24.15 -11.53
CA SER A 34 -8.17 24.78 -10.30
C SER A 34 -9.42 24.07 -9.80
N LEU A 35 -9.49 23.89 -8.49
CA LEU A 35 -10.66 23.34 -7.80
C LEU A 35 -11.52 24.50 -7.27
N SER A 36 -12.69 24.70 -7.84
CA SER A 36 -13.63 25.75 -7.47
C SER A 36 -15.07 25.22 -7.40
N GLY A 37 -15.95 25.96 -6.73
CA GLY A 37 -17.36 25.60 -6.61
C GLY A 37 -17.66 24.74 -5.37
N THR A 38 -18.71 23.93 -5.46
CA THR A 38 -19.15 23.04 -4.39
C THR A 38 -18.26 21.82 -4.26
N ASP A 39 -18.28 21.15 -3.12
CA ASP A 39 -17.51 19.90 -2.88
C ASP A 39 -17.83 18.84 -3.92
N ALA A 40 -19.08 18.73 -4.37
CA ALA A 40 -19.46 17.80 -5.44
C ALA A 40 -18.78 18.12 -6.76
N GLN A 41 -18.62 19.41 -7.10
CA GLN A 41 -17.92 19.84 -8.30
C GLN A 41 -16.42 19.60 -8.19
N LYS A 42 -15.82 19.93 -7.04
CA LYS A 42 -14.40 19.64 -6.75
C LYS A 42 -14.11 18.14 -6.82
N LYS A 43 -14.99 17.31 -6.23
CA LYS A 43 -14.90 15.85 -6.30
C LYS A 43 -14.84 15.35 -7.74
N THR A 44 -15.77 15.80 -8.59
CA THR A 44 -15.78 15.42 -10.02
C THR A 44 -14.46 15.77 -10.70
N VAL A 45 -13.94 16.98 -10.48
CA VAL A 45 -12.66 17.39 -11.07
C VAL A 45 -11.49 16.53 -10.55
N LEU A 46 -11.49 16.18 -9.27
CA LEU A 46 -10.46 15.32 -8.68
C LEU A 46 -10.50 13.91 -9.30
N GLU A 47 -11.67 13.30 -9.38
CA GLU A 47 -11.87 11.97 -9.95
C GLU A 47 -11.50 11.92 -11.46
N ASP A 48 -11.85 12.94 -12.21
CA ASP A 48 -11.47 13.10 -13.62
C ASP A 48 -9.93 13.24 -13.81
N ASN A 49 -9.23 13.66 -12.76
CA ASN A 49 -7.78 13.80 -12.73
C ASN A 49 -7.10 12.69 -11.91
N GLY A 50 -7.73 11.53 -11.78
CA GLY A 50 -7.13 10.33 -11.22
C GLY A 50 -6.99 10.31 -9.69
N VAL A 51 -7.63 11.23 -8.98
CA VAL A 51 -7.64 11.29 -7.51
C VAL A 51 -8.90 10.62 -6.98
N PRO A 52 -8.82 9.45 -6.34
CA PRO A 52 -9.99 8.79 -5.77
C PRO A 52 -10.54 9.58 -4.58
N VAL A 53 -11.84 9.83 -4.56
CA VAL A 53 -12.54 10.52 -3.48
C VAL A 53 -13.62 9.62 -2.88
N PRO A 54 -13.27 8.72 -1.96
CA PRO A 54 -14.22 7.82 -1.36
C PRO A 54 -15.09 8.53 -0.31
N GLY A 55 -16.27 8.96 -0.68
CA GLY A 55 -17.27 9.53 0.26
C GLY A 55 -17.36 11.05 0.23
N SER A 56 -18.04 11.60 1.25
CA SER A 56 -18.31 13.05 1.38
C SER A 56 -17.22 13.80 2.17
N THR A 57 -16.40 13.07 2.90
CA THR A 57 -15.27 13.63 3.66
C THR A 57 -13.98 13.12 3.06
N PHE A 58 -13.09 14.03 2.72
CA PHE A 58 -11.83 13.70 2.09
C PHE A 58 -10.82 13.22 3.13
N LEU A 59 -10.80 11.90 3.36
CA LEU A 59 -9.80 11.23 4.19
C LEU A 59 -8.63 10.82 3.30
N PHE A 60 -7.60 11.65 3.24
CA PHE A 60 -6.37 11.30 2.55
C PHE A 60 -5.46 10.43 3.41
N LYS A 61 -5.38 9.15 3.09
CA LYS A 61 -4.17 8.38 3.33
C LYS A 61 -3.31 8.44 2.08
N VAL A 62 -2.84 9.65 1.73
CA VAL A 62 -1.94 9.81 0.60
C VAL A 62 -0.61 9.15 0.94
N PRO A 63 -0.10 8.26 0.09
CA PRO A 63 1.21 7.65 0.30
C PRO A 63 2.29 8.72 0.44
N ALA A 64 3.23 8.53 1.36
CA ALA A 64 4.30 9.49 1.60
C ALA A 64 5.68 8.85 1.49
N ARG A 65 6.63 9.56 0.89
CA ARG A 65 8.05 9.17 0.83
C ARG A 65 8.80 9.78 1.99
N GLN A 66 9.69 8.98 2.58
CA GLN A 66 10.61 9.40 3.64
C GLN A 66 12.04 9.17 3.18
N SER A 67 12.69 10.21 2.69
CA SER A 67 14.00 10.11 2.03
C SER A 67 15.11 9.54 2.92
N SER A 68 15.08 9.80 4.23
CA SER A 68 16.05 9.24 5.17
C SER A 68 15.90 7.72 5.30
N VAL A 69 14.66 7.24 5.36
CA VAL A 69 14.38 5.79 5.44
C VAL A 69 14.62 5.11 4.08
N ASP A 70 14.30 5.79 2.98
CA ASP A 70 14.62 5.30 1.64
C ASP A 70 16.14 5.12 1.46
N ALA A 71 16.97 6.02 2.03
CA ALA A 71 18.42 5.91 2.01
C ALA A 71 18.90 4.70 2.83
N ASP A 72 18.40 4.49 4.04
CA ASP A 72 18.74 3.33 4.88
C ASP A 72 18.36 2.00 4.19
N ILE A 73 17.21 2.00 3.48
CA ILE A 73 16.78 0.83 2.69
C ILE A 73 17.75 0.58 1.53
N GLN A 74 18.17 1.64 0.84
CA GLN A 74 19.12 1.51 -0.26
C GLN A 74 20.48 1.01 0.23
N ASP A 75 20.94 1.45 1.40
CA ASP A 75 22.17 0.94 2.03
C ASP A 75 22.05 -0.57 2.32
N ALA A 76 20.92 -1.00 2.90
CA ALA A 76 20.66 -2.42 3.14
C ALA A 76 20.66 -3.25 1.84
N ILE A 77 20.06 -2.74 0.76
CA ILE A 77 20.05 -3.39 -0.54
C ILE A 77 21.46 -3.47 -1.12
N ASN A 78 22.27 -2.42 -1.00
CA ASN A 78 23.65 -2.40 -1.44
C ASN A 78 24.53 -3.41 -0.67
N ASP A 79 24.16 -3.70 0.57
CA ASP A 79 24.79 -4.75 1.40
C ASP A 79 24.25 -6.17 1.09
N GLY A 80 23.41 -6.32 0.07
CA GLY A 80 22.91 -7.61 -0.41
C GLY A 80 21.64 -8.11 0.27
N VAL A 81 20.90 -7.22 0.95
CA VAL A 81 19.59 -7.55 1.53
C VAL A 81 18.50 -7.46 0.46
N ILE A 82 17.70 -8.49 0.32
CA ILE A 82 16.49 -8.46 -0.52
C ILE A 82 15.36 -7.87 0.32
N VAL A 83 14.89 -6.69 -0.10
CA VAL A 83 13.84 -5.96 0.60
C VAL A 83 12.50 -6.12 -0.13
N ILE A 84 11.50 -6.63 0.57
CA ILE A 84 10.16 -6.86 0.04
C ILE A 84 9.18 -6.04 0.87
N SER A 85 8.28 -5.32 0.21
CA SER A 85 7.32 -4.46 0.90
C SER A 85 5.94 -4.49 0.28
N SER A 86 4.94 -4.25 1.11
CA SER A 86 3.56 -4.07 0.69
C SER A 86 3.35 -2.77 -0.08
N ALA A 87 2.50 -2.80 -1.12
CA ALA A 87 2.20 -1.63 -1.96
C ALA A 87 1.31 -0.58 -1.27
N GLY A 88 0.57 -0.98 -0.21
CA GLY A 88 -0.42 -0.13 0.46
C GLY A 88 -1.87 -0.43 0.07
N ASN A 89 -2.82 0.07 0.88
CA ASN A 89 -4.22 -0.33 0.88
C ASN A 89 -5.21 0.82 0.64
N SER A 90 -4.83 1.84 -0.11
CA SER A 90 -5.63 3.05 -0.30
C SER A 90 -6.02 3.31 -1.76
N PHE A 91 -5.92 2.28 -2.62
CA PHE A 91 -6.30 2.33 -4.04
C PHE A 91 -5.53 3.37 -4.88
N TRP A 92 -4.37 3.82 -4.45
CA TRP A 92 -3.59 4.79 -5.19
C TRP A 92 -2.86 4.18 -6.39
N ASN A 93 -2.82 4.93 -7.49
CA ASN A 93 -1.90 4.67 -8.58
C ASN A 93 -0.49 5.10 -8.16
N CYS A 94 0.42 4.15 -8.09
CA CYS A 94 1.83 4.40 -7.75
C CYS A 94 2.69 4.21 -9.00
N ASP A 95 3.43 5.25 -9.36
CA ASP A 95 4.24 5.27 -10.57
C ASP A 95 5.73 5.25 -10.23
N THR A 96 6.54 4.89 -11.20
CA THR A 96 8.01 4.98 -11.13
C THR A 96 8.46 6.43 -11.30
N SER A 97 9.67 6.76 -10.88
CA SER A 97 10.21 8.14 -10.98
C SER A 97 10.33 8.66 -12.41
N SER A 98 10.32 7.78 -13.40
CA SER A 98 10.29 8.12 -14.83
C SER A 98 8.89 8.11 -15.44
N GLY A 99 7.88 7.72 -14.69
CA GLY A 99 6.51 7.60 -15.18
C GLY A 99 5.78 8.94 -15.30
N ASN A 100 4.77 8.97 -16.15
CA ASN A 100 4.01 10.19 -16.43
C ASN A 100 3.14 10.66 -15.27
N ASP A 101 2.81 9.76 -14.35
CA ASP A 101 1.93 10.04 -13.22
C ASP A 101 2.70 10.37 -11.93
N TYR A 102 4.03 10.16 -11.89
CA TYR A 102 4.85 10.32 -10.69
C TYR A 102 4.70 11.67 -10.00
N ASP A 103 4.65 12.74 -10.77
CA ASP A 103 4.55 14.12 -10.28
C ASP A 103 3.12 14.65 -10.23
N ASN A 104 2.12 13.77 -10.22
CA ASN A 104 0.75 14.16 -9.94
C ASN A 104 0.57 14.55 -8.48
N TYR A 105 -0.11 15.68 -8.21
CA TYR A 105 -0.34 16.16 -6.87
C TYR A 105 -1.66 16.91 -6.70
N VAL A 106 -2.09 17.03 -5.46
CA VAL A 106 -3.18 17.93 -5.04
C VAL A 106 -2.61 18.99 -4.10
N ILE A 107 -3.10 20.23 -4.20
CA ILE A 107 -2.76 21.32 -3.30
C ILE A 107 -3.94 21.60 -2.37
N GLY A 108 -3.69 21.47 -1.07
CA GLY A 108 -4.50 21.94 0.04
C GLY A 108 -3.64 22.82 0.95
N GLU A 109 -3.61 22.49 2.24
CA GLU A 109 -2.65 23.13 3.18
C GLU A 109 -1.20 22.83 2.75
N TYR A 110 -0.97 21.64 2.20
CA TYR A 110 0.32 21.19 1.66
C TYR A 110 0.18 20.71 0.21
N ILE A 111 1.31 20.36 -0.41
CA ILE A 111 1.35 19.69 -1.70
C ILE A 111 1.42 18.18 -1.44
N TYR A 112 0.42 17.44 -1.90
CA TYR A 112 0.31 15.99 -1.71
C TYR A 112 0.58 15.27 -3.03
N TYR A 113 1.79 14.73 -3.18
CA TYR A 113 2.15 13.89 -4.32
C TYR A 113 1.55 12.49 -4.13
N HIS A 114 0.46 12.21 -4.81
CA HIS A 114 -0.32 11.00 -4.56
C HIS A 114 0.10 9.77 -5.37
N SER A 115 0.95 9.95 -6.39
CA SER A 115 1.39 8.84 -7.25
C SER A 115 2.84 8.40 -7.01
N ARG A 116 3.53 8.97 -6.04
CA ARG A 116 4.92 8.59 -5.71
C ARG A 116 5.04 7.33 -4.85
N GLY A 117 3.90 6.80 -4.42
CA GLY A 117 3.84 5.69 -3.48
C GLY A 117 4.40 6.02 -2.09
N SER A 118 4.58 5.02 -1.26
CA SER A 118 5.05 5.18 0.11
C SER A 118 6.39 4.49 0.33
N THR A 119 7.19 5.03 1.24
CA THR A 119 8.31 4.32 1.85
C THR A 119 7.75 3.22 2.77
N PRO A 120 8.31 1.98 2.77
CA PRO A 120 9.42 1.49 1.96
C PRO A 120 9.02 0.99 0.57
N GLY A 121 7.74 0.67 0.33
CA GLY A 121 7.27 -0.05 -0.86
C GLY A 121 7.65 0.59 -2.20
N SER A 122 7.81 1.91 -2.23
CA SER A 122 8.16 2.63 -3.46
C SER A 122 9.60 3.15 -3.48
N ALA A 123 10.45 2.73 -2.52
CA ALA A 123 11.89 2.98 -2.60
C ALA A 123 12.50 2.18 -3.78
N ASP A 124 13.57 2.70 -4.35
CA ASP A 124 14.22 2.06 -5.49
C ASP A 124 14.74 0.66 -5.13
N ASN A 125 14.65 -0.29 -6.05
CA ASN A 125 15.11 -1.67 -5.90
C ASN A 125 14.40 -2.49 -4.78
N VAL A 126 13.36 -1.97 -4.15
CA VAL A 126 12.47 -2.74 -3.28
C VAL A 126 11.47 -3.53 -4.12
N ILE A 127 11.20 -4.77 -3.78
CA ILE A 127 10.13 -5.55 -4.41
C ILE A 127 8.80 -5.12 -3.81
N CYS A 128 8.02 -4.36 -4.57
CA CYS A 128 6.72 -3.85 -4.16
C CYS A 128 5.61 -4.84 -4.51
N VAL A 129 4.85 -5.27 -3.50
CA VAL A 129 3.86 -6.34 -3.64
C VAL A 129 2.43 -5.81 -3.53
N GLY A 130 1.67 -5.96 -4.60
CA GLY A 130 0.23 -5.70 -4.65
C GLY A 130 -0.60 -6.90 -4.17
N SER A 131 -1.87 -6.64 -3.87
CA SER A 131 -2.83 -7.65 -3.40
C SER A 131 -3.81 -8.05 -4.48
N ILE A 132 -3.95 -9.36 -4.70
CA ILE A 132 -5.06 -9.96 -5.46
C ILE A 132 -6.01 -10.71 -4.53
N GLY A 133 -7.20 -11.02 -5.04
CA GLY A 133 -8.18 -11.84 -4.36
C GLY A 133 -7.68 -13.25 -4.13
N SER A 134 -8.21 -13.92 -3.11
CA SER A 134 -7.92 -15.33 -2.81
C SER A 134 -8.73 -16.32 -3.66
N LYS A 135 -9.58 -15.81 -4.55
CA LYS A 135 -10.43 -16.61 -5.44
C LYS A 135 -9.74 -16.90 -6.78
N VAL A 136 -10.26 -17.87 -7.49
CA VAL A 136 -9.70 -18.39 -8.77
C VAL A 136 -9.58 -17.33 -9.88
N ASP A 137 -10.35 -16.25 -9.79
CA ASP A 137 -10.39 -15.15 -10.77
C ASP A 137 -9.25 -14.12 -10.62
N GLU A 138 -8.46 -14.22 -9.55
CA GLU A 138 -7.21 -13.43 -9.34
C GLU A 138 -7.34 -11.92 -9.60
N TYR A 139 -8.53 -11.33 -9.38
CA TYR A 139 -8.71 -9.89 -9.52
C TYR A 139 -7.88 -9.12 -8.49
N LYS A 140 -7.35 -7.98 -8.90
CA LYS A 140 -6.74 -7.03 -7.98
C LYS A 140 -7.71 -6.71 -6.84
N SER A 141 -7.25 -6.82 -5.60
CA SER A 141 -8.04 -6.42 -4.42
C SER A 141 -8.43 -4.94 -4.53
N THR A 142 -9.69 -4.63 -4.19
CA THR A 142 -10.24 -3.27 -4.37
C THR A 142 -9.47 -2.19 -3.61
N PHE A 143 -8.87 -2.55 -2.48
CA PHE A 143 -8.07 -1.65 -1.65
C PHE A 143 -6.62 -1.50 -2.14
N SER A 144 -6.07 -2.48 -2.88
CA SER A 144 -4.65 -2.47 -3.21
C SER A 144 -4.24 -1.26 -4.02
N ASN A 145 -3.15 -0.62 -3.61
CA ASN A 145 -2.43 0.28 -4.48
C ASN A 145 -1.97 -0.47 -5.73
N TRP A 146 -1.80 0.24 -6.83
CA TRP A 146 -1.55 -0.31 -8.15
C TRP A 146 -0.69 0.64 -8.98
N GLY A 147 -0.36 0.29 -10.20
CA GLY A 147 0.44 1.10 -11.12
C GLY A 147 1.80 0.48 -11.40
N GLU A 148 2.64 1.20 -12.15
CA GLU A 148 3.91 0.68 -12.65
C GLU A 148 4.94 0.40 -11.53
N ARG A 149 4.73 1.01 -10.34
CA ARG A 149 5.62 0.76 -9.20
C ARG A 149 5.33 -0.55 -8.48
N VAL A 150 4.24 -1.23 -8.79
CA VAL A 150 3.95 -2.56 -8.22
C VAL A 150 4.59 -3.64 -9.06
N ASP A 151 5.60 -4.31 -8.51
CA ASP A 151 6.44 -5.27 -9.25
C ASP A 151 5.77 -6.64 -9.40
N ILE A 152 5.03 -7.07 -8.37
CA ILE A 152 4.43 -8.40 -8.33
C ILE A 152 3.14 -8.41 -7.51
N TRP A 153 2.29 -9.38 -7.76
CA TRP A 153 1.00 -9.55 -7.11
C TRP A 153 0.93 -10.89 -6.39
N ALA A 154 0.35 -10.90 -5.18
CA ALA A 154 0.13 -12.11 -4.42
C ALA A 154 -1.24 -12.07 -3.71
N PRO A 155 -1.81 -13.23 -3.33
CA PRO A 155 -3.05 -13.26 -2.56
C PRO A 155 -2.96 -12.44 -1.28
N GLY A 156 -3.89 -11.52 -1.08
CA GLY A 156 -3.91 -10.65 0.09
C GLY A 156 -5.32 -10.33 0.59
N SER A 157 -6.37 -10.96 0.00
CA SER A 157 -7.74 -10.87 0.51
C SER A 157 -8.13 -12.17 1.18
N ASP A 158 -8.82 -12.06 2.33
CA ASP A 158 -9.35 -13.18 3.11
C ASP A 158 -8.27 -14.21 3.50
N ILE A 159 -7.09 -13.74 3.85
CA ILE A 159 -5.96 -14.58 4.23
C ILE A 159 -6.13 -15.05 5.68
N ILE A 160 -6.12 -16.36 5.87
CA ILE A 160 -6.29 -16.99 7.16
C ILE A 160 -4.93 -17.11 7.86
N SER A 161 -4.85 -16.63 9.09
CA SER A 161 -3.64 -16.71 9.92
C SER A 161 -3.99 -16.84 11.40
N ALA A 162 -2.99 -17.18 12.20
CA ALA A 162 -3.11 -17.26 13.64
C ALA A 162 -3.24 -15.87 14.28
N VAL A 163 -4.11 -15.76 15.26
CA VAL A 163 -4.27 -14.60 16.13
C VAL A 163 -4.21 -15.02 17.61
N TYR A 164 -3.82 -14.07 18.45
CA TYR A 164 -3.58 -14.36 19.87
C TYR A 164 -4.88 -14.63 20.64
N ASP A 165 -5.94 -13.88 20.40
CA ASP A 165 -7.17 -13.94 21.21
C ASP A 165 -8.39 -13.59 20.39
N SER A 166 -9.54 -14.22 20.68
CA SER A 166 -10.83 -13.90 20.06
C SER A 166 -11.35 -12.50 20.41
N SER A 167 -10.96 -11.97 21.57
CA SER A 167 -11.36 -10.63 22.02
C SER A 167 -10.57 -9.51 21.34
N SER A 168 -9.30 -9.74 21.03
CA SER A 168 -8.44 -8.83 20.27
C SER A 168 -8.89 -8.71 18.81
N ALA A 169 -9.52 -9.77 18.29
CA ALA A 169 -10.02 -9.83 16.93
C ALA A 169 -11.13 -8.80 16.64
N THR A 170 -11.82 -8.30 17.66
CA THR A 170 -12.97 -7.40 17.49
C THR A 170 -12.69 -5.94 17.81
N SER A 171 -11.60 -5.62 18.52
CA SER A 171 -11.41 -4.25 19.05
C SER A 171 -10.30 -3.43 18.40
N GLU A 172 -9.23 -4.04 17.88
CA GLU A 172 -8.07 -3.28 17.42
C GLU A 172 -7.65 -3.48 15.96
N GLY A 173 -8.20 -4.44 15.24
CA GLY A 173 -7.70 -4.77 13.89
C GLY A 173 -8.74 -5.10 12.83
N GLY A 174 -10.02 -5.11 13.16
CA GLY A 174 -11.06 -5.46 12.19
C GLY A 174 -11.00 -6.92 11.70
N TYR A 175 -10.39 -7.81 12.49
CA TYR A 175 -10.35 -9.23 12.16
C TYR A 175 -11.70 -9.89 12.37
N THR A 176 -12.06 -10.80 11.50
CA THR A 176 -13.20 -11.70 11.73
C THR A 176 -12.67 -13.01 12.28
N PRO A 177 -12.91 -13.33 13.56
CA PRO A 177 -12.54 -14.64 14.11
C PRO A 177 -13.25 -15.75 13.35
N LEU A 178 -12.50 -16.74 12.88
CA LEU A 178 -13.07 -17.86 12.14
C LEU A 178 -13.31 -19.05 13.05
N VAL A 179 -12.29 -19.49 13.74
CA VAL A 179 -12.35 -20.68 14.57
C VAL A 179 -11.20 -20.69 15.60
N GLN A 180 -11.44 -21.31 16.74
CA GLN A 180 -10.36 -21.65 17.67
C GLN A 180 -9.46 -22.72 17.03
N ASP A 181 -8.14 -22.62 17.18
CA ASP A 181 -7.22 -23.66 16.71
C ASP A 181 -7.46 -24.95 17.49
N SER A 182 -7.70 -26.04 16.79
CA SER A 182 -7.97 -27.34 17.40
C SER A 182 -6.82 -27.89 18.25
N ARG A 183 -5.60 -27.35 18.10
CA ARG A 183 -4.38 -27.73 18.83
C ARG A 183 -4.19 -26.97 20.13
N SER A 184 -4.91 -25.87 20.35
CA SER A 184 -4.76 -25.02 21.52
C SER A 184 -6.01 -24.21 21.81
N SER A 185 -6.43 -24.20 23.09
CA SER A 185 -7.54 -23.34 23.55
C SER A 185 -7.17 -21.85 23.65
N SER A 186 -5.89 -21.51 23.52
CA SER A 186 -5.40 -20.14 23.65
C SER A 186 -5.17 -19.43 22.30
N TYR A 187 -5.29 -20.14 21.18
CA TYR A 187 -5.01 -19.58 19.85
C TYR A 187 -6.22 -19.70 18.94
N TYR A 188 -6.39 -18.71 18.11
CA TYR A 188 -7.49 -18.59 17.17
C TYR A 188 -6.96 -18.34 15.75
N LEU A 189 -7.79 -18.66 14.79
CA LEU A 189 -7.56 -18.29 13.39
C LEU A 189 -8.48 -17.13 13.03
N ALA A 190 -7.97 -16.19 12.27
CA ALA A 190 -8.78 -15.09 11.74
C ALA A 190 -8.48 -14.87 10.26
N SER A 191 -9.45 -14.31 9.55
CA SER A 191 -9.29 -13.83 8.19
C SER A 191 -8.98 -12.34 8.20
N ILE A 192 -7.95 -11.94 7.46
CA ILE A 192 -7.56 -10.55 7.29
C ILE A 192 -7.21 -10.27 5.83
N SER A 193 -7.46 -9.03 5.38
CA SER A 193 -7.14 -8.59 4.03
C SER A 193 -6.19 -7.39 4.05
N GLY A 194 -5.24 -7.39 3.13
CA GLY A 194 -4.28 -6.30 2.96
C GLY A 194 -3.09 -6.71 2.10
N THR A 195 -2.42 -5.74 1.50
CA THR A 195 -1.11 -5.94 0.85
C THR A 195 -0.06 -6.42 1.86
N SER A 196 -0.29 -6.17 3.15
CA SER A 196 0.49 -6.71 4.27
C SER A 196 0.48 -8.24 4.36
N MET A 197 -0.56 -8.90 3.82
CA MET A 197 -0.70 -10.36 3.76
C MET A 197 -0.14 -10.93 2.45
N ALA A 198 -0.11 -10.13 1.40
CA ALA A 198 0.48 -10.49 0.12
C ALA A 198 2.03 -10.51 0.17
N SER A 199 2.61 -9.47 0.75
CA SER A 199 4.07 -9.27 0.82
C SER A 199 4.84 -10.44 1.44
N PRO A 200 4.46 -11.02 2.60
CA PRO A 200 5.20 -12.13 3.20
C PRO A 200 5.13 -13.43 2.39
N GLN A 201 4.14 -13.60 1.52
CA GLN A 201 4.09 -14.76 0.63
C GLN A 201 5.20 -14.71 -0.43
N ILE A 202 5.45 -13.53 -1.00
CA ILE A 202 6.58 -13.31 -1.91
C ILE A 202 7.90 -13.50 -1.17
N CYS A 203 7.99 -13.04 0.08
CA CYS A 203 9.15 -13.27 0.94
C CYS A 203 9.45 -14.77 1.09
N GLY A 204 8.43 -15.58 1.35
CA GLY A 204 8.55 -17.05 1.44
C GLY A 204 8.97 -17.69 0.12
N ILE A 205 8.43 -17.25 -1.01
CA ILE A 205 8.80 -17.75 -2.34
C ILE A 205 10.27 -17.44 -2.64
N ILE A 206 10.72 -16.21 -2.39
CA ILE A 206 12.11 -15.80 -2.62
C ILE A 206 13.06 -16.57 -1.69
N ALA A 207 12.67 -16.84 -0.44
CA ALA A 207 13.45 -17.67 0.45
C ALA A 207 13.66 -19.10 -0.08
N CYS A 208 12.61 -19.71 -0.65
CA CYS A 208 12.72 -21.01 -1.30
C CYS A 208 13.61 -20.97 -2.57
N LEU A 209 13.53 -19.88 -3.36
CA LEU A 209 14.39 -19.70 -4.52
C LEU A 209 15.86 -19.53 -4.11
N ALA A 210 16.12 -18.72 -3.09
CA ALA A 210 17.46 -18.50 -2.56
C ALA A 210 18.11 -19.77 -1.97
N GLU A 211 17.32 -20.74 -1.49
CA GLU A 211 17.81 -22.04 -1.10
C GLU A 211 18.34 -22.86 -2.30
N GLN A 212 17.68 -22.75 -3.45
CA GLN A 212 18.05 -23.45 -4.68
C GLN A 212 19.17 -22.73 -5.46
N GLU A 213 19.14 -21.41 -5.43
CA GLU A 213 20.07 -20.53 -6.14
C GLU A 213 20.78 -19.58 -5.14
N PRO A 214 21.78 -20.05 -4.40
CA PRO A 214 22.42 -19.30 -3.31
C PRO A 214 23.16 -18.02 -3.75
N ASN A 215 23.29 -17.78 -5.05
CA ASN A 215 23.90 -16.59 -5.63
C ASN A 215 22.89 -15.62 -6.27
N LEU A 216 21.64 -15.76 -5.90
CA LEU A 216 20.56 -14.85 -6.29
C LEU A 216 20.85 -13.42 -5.84
#